data_d11a106cdf321abcfe1aa98aa710b3b7
#
_entry.id   d11a106cdf321abcfe1aa98aa710b3b7
#
_cell.length_a   1.000
_cell.length_b   1.000
_cell.length_c   1.000
_cell.angle_alpha   90.00
_cell.angle_beta   90.00
_cell.angle_gamma   90.00
#
_symmetry.space_group_name_H-M   'P 1'
#
loop_
_entity.id
_entity.type
_entity.pdbx_description
1 polymer ?
#
loop_
_entity_poly.entity_id
_entity_poly.type
_entity_poly.pdbx_seq_one_letter_code
_entity_poly.pdbx_strand_id
1 'polypeptide(L)'
;VYDQVRINALFALYQNLKSIDAQLQNLETERNIQLINAQQAENQLKDDDLKGWNDMMVRVKQHLTPESVLFRHAVRLSIVLFIGYIFIQLTHIAYGYWILLTALFVCQPNFNATKRRLYLRIVGTLIGIIVGLAIIYFIPSLQGQLVMLVLSGVLFFELRSKQYAQATAFITILALINFNLDGSAFAAGLPRLIDTIIGCALAWFGVSFIWPDWKFRRLPRTIQRSLQAQCKYLAEVVTQYHEGRNNALNYRVVRRAAHNNDAEVASLISTLATEPNIDPTKKAQAFEF
;
A
#
# COMPACT_ATOMS: atom_id res chain seq x y z
N VAL A 1 -39.10 38.48 4.81
CA VAL A 1 -37.87 38.00 4.17
C VAL A 1 -37.46 36.63 4.71
N TYR A 2 -37.54 36.40 6.04
CA TYR A 2 -37.16 35.11 6.65
C TYR A 2 -38.05 33.93 6.25
N ASP A 3 -39.34 34.15 6.07
CA ASP A 3 -40.30 33.11 5.68
C ASP A 3 -40.11 32.67 4.22
N GLN A 4 -39.74 33.60 3.34
CA GLN A 4 -39.49 33.29 1.92
C GLN A 4 -38.28 32.36 1.74
N VAL A 5 -37.22 32.57 2.52
CA VAL A 5 -36.03 31.72 2.50
C VAL A 5 -36.34 30.31 3.00
N ARG A 6 -37.14 30.18 4.04
CA ARG A 6 -37.62 28.88 4.56
C ARG A 6 -38.51 28.14 3.54
N ILE A 7 -39.41 28.86 2.89
CA ILE A 7 -40.30 28.28 1.87
C ILE A 7 -39.49 27.80 0.68
N ASN A 8 -38.48 28.56 0.22
CA ASN A 8 -37.60 28.17 -0.87
C ASN A 8 -36.73 26.96 -0.50
N ALA A 9 -36.22 26.88 0.73
CA ALA A 9 -35.48 25.73 1.22
C ALA A 9 -36.33 24.46 1.31
N LEU A 10 -37.58 24.57 1.81
CA LEU A 10 -38.54 23.47 1.84
C LEU A 10 -38.93 23.01 0.43
N PHE A 11 -39.11 23.92 -0.49
CA PHE A 11 -39.40 23.60 -1.88
C PHE A 11 -38.26 22.88 -2.56
N ALA A 12 -36.99 23.32 -2.35
CA ALA A 12 -35.79 22.63 -2.82
C ALA A 12 -35.67 21.22 -2.25
N LEU A 13 -35.98 21.06 -0.96
CA LEU A 13 -35.94 19.76 -0.27
C LEU A 13 -37.04 18.82 -0.83
N TYR A 14 -38.25 19.34 -1.07
CA TYR A 14 -39.30 18.58 -1.72
C TYR A 14 -38.98 18.16 -3.14
N GLN A 15 -38.34 19.02 -3.95
CA GLN A 15 -37.88 18.69 -5.30
C GLN A 15 -36.80 17.59 -5.27
N ASN A 16 -35.86 17.65 -4.32
CA ASN A 16 -34.84 16.61 -4.15
C ASN A 16 -35.45 15.26 -3.74
N LEU A 17 -36.41 15.25 -2.79
CA LEU A 17 -37.12 14.04 -2.39
C LEU A 17 -37.92 13.44 -3.55
N LYS A 18 -38.61 14.26 -4.33
CA LYS A 18 -39.35 13.81 -5.52
C LYS A 18 -38.40 13.22 -6.59
N SER A 19 -37.22 13.80 -6.74
CA SER A 19 -36.20 13.26 -7.65
C SER A 19 -35.67 11.90 -7.17
N ILE A 20 -35.45 11.74 -5.86
CA ILE A 20 -35.04 10.46 -5.25
C ILE A 20 -36.11 9.41 -5.40
N ASP A 21 -37.40 9.76 -5.15
CA ASP A 21 -38.51 8.85 -5.31
C ASP A 21 -38.68 8.37 -6.75
N ALA A 22 -38.53 9.27 -7.73
CA ALA A 22 -38.54 8.93 -9.14
C ALA A 22 -37.37 8.01 -9.52
N GLN A 23 -36.18 8.20 -8.92
CA GLN A 23 -35.04 7.31 -9.12
C GLN A 23 -35.25 5.93 -8.49
N LEU A 24 -35.85 5.86 -7.31
CA LEU A 24 -36.20 4.59 -6.64
C LEU A 24 -37.26 3.80 -7.43
N GLN A 25 -38.32 4.45 -7.92
CA GLN A 25 -39.32 3.80 -8.75
C GLN A 25 -38.74 3.26 -10.07
N ASN A 26 -37.74 3.93 -10.65
CA ASN A 26 -37.02 3.44 -11.81
C ASN A 26 -36.10 2.24 -11.50
N LEU A 27 -35.67 2.03 -10.25
CA LEU A 27 -34.87 0.88 -9.84
C LEU A 27 -35.74 -0.38 -9.62
N GLU A 28 -37.01 -0.25 -9.29
CA GLU A 28 -37.90 -1.38 -9.00
C GLU A 28 -38.52 -2.03 -10.25
N THR A 29 -38.37 -1.44 -11.42
CA THR A 29 -38.97 -1.99 -12.65
C THR A 29 -38.03 -3.03 -13.28
N GLU A 30 -38.42 -4.30 -13.31
CA GLU A 30 -37.65 -5.43 -13.90
C GLU A 30 -37.17 -5.16 -15.34
N ARG A 31 -37.90 -4.36 -16.10
CA ARG A 31 -37.55 -3.94 -17.45
C ARG A 31 -36.28 -3.10 -17.49
N ASN A 32 -36.01 -2.34 -16.42
CA ASN A 32 -34.79 -1.55 -16.29
C ASN A 32 -33.61 -2.40 -15.86
N ILE A 33 -33.80 -3.52 -15.14
CA ILE A 33 -32.72 -4.42 -14.74
C ILE A 33 -32.08 -5.08 -15.97
N GLN A 34 -32.88 -5.50 -16.95
CA GLN A 34 -32.33 -6.04 -18.20
C GLN A 34 -31.63 -5.00 -19.06
N LEU A 35 -32.17 -3.77 -19.14
CA LEU A 35 -31.53 -2.65 -19.82
C LEU A 35 -30.26 -2.18 -19.09
N ILE A 36 -30.29 -2.16 -17.76
CA ILE A 36 -29.11 -1.84 -16.93
C ILE A 36 -28.04 -2.91 -17.09
N ASN A 37 -28.41 -4.19 -17.13
CA ASN A 37 -27.45 -5.28 -17.32
C ASN A 37 -26.86 -5.26 -18.72
N ALA A 38 -27.64 -4.96 -19.76
CA ALA A 38 -27.16 -4.81 -21.13
C ALA A 38 -26.26 -3.56 -21.27
N GLN A 39 -26.65 -2.41 -20.71
CA GLN A 39 -25.82 -1.22 -20.64
C GLN A 39 -24.61 -1.38 -19.74
N GLN A 40 -24.69 -2.14 -18.64
CA GLN A 40 -23.53 -2.46 -17.80
C GLN A 40 -22.53 -3.37 -18.50
N ALA A 41 -23.01 -4.32 -19.32
CA ALA A 41 -22.12 -5.14 -20.13
C ALA A 41 -21.40 -4.31 -21.20
N GLU A 42 -22.10 -3.39 -21.86
CA GLU A 42 -21.56 -2.45 -22.85
C GLU A 42 -20.69 -1.35 -22.20
N ASN A 43 -20.92 -1.09 -20.92
CA ASN A 43 -20.32 -0.03 -20.12
C ASN A 43 -19.20 -0.49 -19.20
N GLN A 44 -18.88 -1.78 -19.17
CA GLN A 44 -17.72 -2.26 -18.43
C GLN A 44 -16.46 -1.72 -19.11
N LEU A 45 -15.75 -0.82 -18.41
CA LEU A 45 -14.39 -0.42 -18.72
C LEU A 45 -13.42 -1.58 -18.39
N LYS A 46 -13.79 -2.79 -18.79
CA LYS A 46 -12.92 -3.95 -18.79
C LYS A 46 -12.24 -4.00 -20.14
N ASP A 47 -10.95 -4.03 -20.10
CA ASP A 47 -10.11 -4.33 -21.25
C ASP A 47 -10.23 -5.85 -21.51
N ASP A 48 -11.29 -6.26 -22.24
CA ASP A 48 -11.56 -7.65 -22.55
C ASP A 48 -10.76 -8.15 -23.77
N ASP A 49 -10.05 -7.23 -24.46
CA ASP A 49 -9.39 -7.53 -25.72
C ASP A 49 -8.06 -8.29 -25.57
N LEU A 50 -7.49 -8.29 -24.37
CA LEU A 50 -6.20 -8.91 -24.07
C LEU A 50 -6.37 -10.07 -23.09
N LYS A 51 -6.53 -11.29 -23.60
CA LYS A 51 -6.58 -12.54 -22.81
C LYS A 51 -5.35 -13.39 -23.08
N GLY A 52 -4.71 -13.90 -22.02
CA GLY A 52 -3.63 -14.88 -22.11
C GLY A 52 -2.22 -14.29 -21.95
N TRP A 53 -1.22 -14.98 -22.51
CA TRP A 53 0.18 -14.65 -22.39
C TRP A 53 0.56 -13.28 -22.95
N ASN A 54 -0.10 -12.84 -24.01
CA ASN A 54 0.15 -11.53 -24.63
C ASN A 54 -0.26 -10.38 -23.69
N ASP A 55 -1.39 -10.49 -23.01
CA ASP A 55 -1.82 -9.50 -22.02
C ASP A 55 -0.83 -9.43 -20.84
N MET A 56 -0.40 -10.57 -20.33
CA MET A 56 0.59 -10.64 -19.27
C MET A 56 1.90 -9.96 -19.69
N MET A 57 2.39 -10.21 -20.92
CA MET A 57 3.60 -9.57 -21.44
C MET A 57 3.46 -8.06 -21.64
N VAL A 58 2.30 -7.59 -22.10
CA VAL A 58 2.02 -6.14 -22.24
C VAL A 58 2.03 -5.47 -20.86
N ARG A 59 1.36 -6.05 -19.88
CA ARG A 59 1.34 -5.53 -18.49
C ARG A 59 2.73 -5.55 -17.86
N VAL A 60 3.50 -6.60 -18.05
CA VAL A 60 4.89 -6.68 -17.59
C VAL A 60 5.74 -5.57 -18.23
N LYS A 61 5.66 -5.38 -19.55
CA LYS A 61 6.38 -4.30 -20.26
C LYS A 61 5.98 -2.91 -19.78
N GLN A 62 4.72 -2.66 -19.48
CA GLN A 62 4.25 -1.39 -18.93
C GLN A 62 4.86 -1.09 -17.55
N HIS A 63 5.15 -2.12 -16.76
CA HIS A 63 5.78 -1.98 -15.44
C HIS A 63 7.31 -1.98 -15.47
N LEU A 64 7.95 -2.44 -16.56
CA LEU A 64 9.41 -2.46 -16.73
C LEU A 64 9.99 -1.10 -17.16
N THR A 65 9.35 -0.02 -16.81
CA THR A 65 9.85 1.34 -17.11
C THR A 65 10.50 1.96 -15.86
N PRO A 66 11.56 2.76 -16.01
CA PRO A 66 12.20 3.47 -14.89
C PRO A 66 11.24 4.39 -14.12
N GLU A 67 10.12 4.76 -14.72
CA GLU A 67 9.07 5.58 -14.10
C GLU A 67 8.17 4.76 -13.16
N SER A 68 8.12 3.44 -13.33
CA SER A 68 7.31 2.54 -12.50
C SER A 68 7.87 2.44 -11.08
N VAL A 69 7.00 2.65 -10.09
CA VAL A 69 7.35 2.48 -8.66
C VAL A 69 7.76 1.03 -8.35
N LEU A 70 7.10 0.07 -8.99
CA LEU A 70 7.38 -1.36 -8.80
C LEU A 70 8.76 -1.73 -9.35
N PHE A 71 9.12 -1.24 -10.53
CA PHE A 71 10.44 -1.48 -11.13
C PHE A 71 11.56 -0.91 -10.25
N ARG A 72 11.44 0.36 -9.82
CA ARG A 72 12.42 0.99 -8.93
C ARG A 72 12.55 0.25 -7.61
N HIS A 73 11.42 -0.21 -7.05
CA HIS A 73 11.45 -1.01 -5.83
C HIS A 73 12.15 -2.36 -6.04
N ALA A 74 11.87 -3.07 -7.13
CA ALA A 74 12.49 -4.35 -7.45
C ALA A 74 14.02 -4.19 -7.61
N VAL A 75 14.48 -3.21 -8.39
CA VAL A 75 15.92 -2.93 -8.57
C VAL A 75 16.59 -2.58 -7.24
N ARG A 76 15.98 -1.70 -6.44
CA ARG A 76 16.46 -1.33 -5.11
C ARG A 76 16.60 -2.54 -4.19
N LEU A 77 15.54 -3.35 -4.12
CA LEU A 77 15.53 -4.54 -3.29
C LEU A 77 16.59 -5.54 -3.72
N SER A 78 16.77 -5.76 -5.02
CA SER A 78 17.81 -6.63 -5.55
C SER A 78 19.21 -6.15 -5.15
N ILE A 79 19.48 -4.84 -5.25
CA ILE A 79 20.77 -4.26 -4.85
C ILE A 79 20.99 -4.41 -3.34
N VAL A 80 19.97 -4.14 -2.51
CA VAL A 80 20.04 -4.29 -1.04
C VAL A 80 20.33 -5.72 -0.66
N LEU A 81 19.64 -6.69 -1.28
CA LEU A 81 19.87 -8.11 -1.02
C LEU A 81 21.26 -8.57 -1.49
N PHE A 82 21.73 -8.06 -2.62
CA PHE A 82 23.08 -8.36 -3.14
C PHE A 82 24.17 -7.82 -2.21
N ILE A 83 24.06 -6.57 -1.76
CA ILE A 83 24.97 -5.98 -0.78
C ILE A 83 24.93 -6.77 0.53
N GLY A 84 23.74 -7.11 1.01
CA GLY A 84 23.57 -7.94 2.22
C GLY A 84 24.20 -9.32 2.08
N TYR A 85 24.07 -9.95 0.91
CA TYR A 85 24.70 -11.23 0.63
C TYR A 85 26.24 -11.15 0.66
N ILE A 86 26.83 -10.13 -0.01
CA ILE A 86 28.27 -9.89 0.03
C ILE A 86 28.73 -9.65 1.46
N PHE A 87 28.00 -8.85 2.23
CA PHE A 87 28.32 -8.58 3.63
C PHE A 87 28.37 -9.87 4.46
N ILE A 88 27.40 -10.77 4.29
CA ILE A 88 27.36 -12.06 4.99
C ILE A 88 28.55 -12.94 4.60
N GLN A 89 28.91 -12.99 3.32
CA GLN A 89 30.04 -13.79 2.84
C GLN A 89 31.38 -13.28 3.39
N LEU A 90 31.54 -11.97 3.50
CA LEU A 90 32.75 -11.35 4.03
C LEU A 90 32.89 -11.49 5.56
N THR A 91 31.77 -11.45 6.28
CA THR A 91 31.76 -11.49 7.76
C THR A 91 31.62 -12.88 8.33
N HIS A 92 31.31 -13.90 7.51
CA HIS A 92 31.08 -15.28 7.91
C HIS A 92 30.10 -15.45 9.08
N ILE A 93 29.05 -14.59 9.14
CA ILE A 93 28.03 -14.64 10.20
C ILE A 93 27.23 -15.95 10.08
N ALA A 94 27.18 -16.74 11.17
CA ALA A 94 26.60 -18.07 11.19
C ALA A 94 25.13 -18.15 10.75
N TYR A 95 24.34 -17.11 10.99
CA TYR A 95 22.91 -17.05 10.65
C TYR A 95 22.54 -15.87 9.75
N GLY A 96 23.49 -15.44 8.90
CA GLY A 96 23.38 -14.22 8.11
C GLY A 96 22.14 -14.13 7.17
N TYR A 97 21.54 -15.27 6.80
CA TYR A 97 20.29 -15.28 6.03
C TYR A 97 19.12 -14.55 6.72
N TRP A 98 19.16 -14.40 8.04
CA TRP A 98 18.17 -13.60 8.78
C TRP A 98 18.29 -12.11 8.49
N ILE A 99 19.48 -11.62 8.17
CA ILE A 99 19.72 -10.24 7.72
C ILE A 99 18.97 -10.00 6.40
N LEU A 100 19.13 -10.93 5.44
CA LEU A 100 18.46 -10.85 4.13
C LEU A 100 16.94 -10.91 4.25
N LEU A 101 16.42 -11.85 5.07
CA LEU A 101 14.98 -11.94 5.34
C LEU A 101 14.43 -10.65 5.97
N THR A 102 15.16 -10.07 6.92
CA THR A 102 14.76 -8.82 7.54
C THR A 102 14.77 -7.68 6.53
N ALA A 103 15.82 -7.54 5.73
CA ALA A 103 15.89 -6.53 4.68
C ALA A 103 14.75 -6.70 3.65
N LEU A 104 14.45 -7.93 3.23
CA LEU A 104 13.36 -8.26 2.32
C LEU A 104 11.99 -7.80 2.84
N PHE A 105 11.67 -8.12 4.09
CA PHE A 105 10.36 -7.80 4.66
C PHE A 105 10.20 -6.34 5.08
N VAL A 106 11.29 -5.69 5.48
CA VAL A 106 11.29 -4.29 5.93
C VAL A 106 11.31 -3.32 4.75
N CYS A 107 12.08 -3.62 3.69
CA CYS A 107 12.18 -2.76 2.52
C CYS A 107 10.83 -2.67 1.79
N GLN A 108 10.28 -1.47 1.69
CA GLN A 108 9.02 -1.17 1.01
C GLN A 108 9.24 -0.17 -0.12
N PRO A 109 8.29 -0.07 -1.08
CA PRO A 109 8.39 0.92 -2.15
C PRO A 109 8.54 2.35 -1.63
N ASN A 110 7.86 2.68 -0.52
CA ASN A 110 7.84 4.02 0.07
C ASN A 110 8.73 4.12 1.31
N PHE A 111 9.41 5.27 1.46
CA PHE A 111 10.23 5.57 2.64
C PHE A 111 9.45 5.45 3.96
N ASN A 112 8.26 6.07 4.05
CA ASN A 112 7.46 6.05 5.28
C ASN A 112 6.97 4.65 5.65
N ALA A 113 6.59 3.85 4.66
CA ALA A 113 6.21 2.46 4.88
C ALA A 113 7.40 1.63 5.40
N THR A 114 8.61 1.85 4.85
CA THR A 114 9.83 1.22 5.32
C THR A 114 10.16 1.63 6.74
N LYS A 115 10.13 2.94 7.06
CA LYS A 115 10.40 3.46 8.42
C LYS A 115 9.44 2.86 9.45
N ARG A 116 8.14 2.80 9.14
CA ARG A 116 7.14 2.18 10.02
C ARG A 116 7.40 0.69 10.21
N ARG A 117 7.69 -0.06 9.14
CA ARG A 117 7.98 -1.51 9.24
C ARG A 117 9.27 -1.80 9.99
N LEU A 118 10.31 -0.97 9.81
CA LEU A 118 11.56 -1.04 10.56
C LEU A 118 11.31 -0.95 12.07
N TYR A 119 10.60 0.09 12.51
CA TYR A 119 10.26 0.25 13.92
C TYR A 119 9.47 -0.94 14.46
N LEU A 120 8.41 -1.35 13.77
CA LEU A 120 7.59 -2.49 14.17
C LEU A 120 8.36 -3.81 14.19
N ARG A 121 9.36 -3.98 13.29
CA ARG A 121 10.24 -5.15 13.24
C ARG A 121 11.14 -5.23 14.46
N ILE A 122 11.79 -4.13 14.82
CA ILE A 122 12.68 -4.06 15.99
C ILE A 122 11.87 -4.33 17.26
N VAL A 123 10.76 -3.60 17.46
CA VAL A 123 9.90 -3.78 18.64
C VAL A 123 9.37 -5.20 18.73
N GLY A 124 8.85 -5.76 17.62
CA GLY A 124 8.35 -7.12 17.60
C GLY A 124 9.42 -8.17 17.89
N THR A 125 10.63 -7.99 17.38
CA THR A 125 11.76 -8.88 17.67
C THR A 125 12.17 -8.81 19.15
N LEU A 126 12.26 -7.61 19.72
CA LEU A 126 12.57 -7.44 21.15
C LEU A 126 11.55 -8.14 22.04
N ILE A 127 10.27 -7.89 21.82
CA ILE A 127 9.18 -8.56 22.55
C ILE A 127 9.26 -10.08 22.36
N GLY A 128 9.47 -10.52 21.11
CA GLY A 128 9.58 -11.94 20.77
C GLY A 128 10.75 -12.63 21.47
N ILE A 129 11.90 -11.97 21.62
CA ILE A 129 13.05 -12.50 22.36
C ILE A 129 12.72 -12.62 23.86
N ILE A 130 12.20 -11.55 24.47
CA ILE A 130 11.88 -11.55 25.89
C ILE A 130 10.86 -12.66 26.21
N VAL A 131 9.75 -12.69 25.47
CA VAL A 131 8.69 -13.69 25.69
C VAL A 131 9.17 -15.10 25.34
N GLY A 132 9.93 -15.27 24.24
CA GLY A 132 10.45 -16.57 23.83
C GLY A 132 11.42 -17.17 24.87
N LEU A 133 12.34 -16.37 25.38
CA LEU A 133 13.24 -16.81 26.46
C LEU A 133 12.49 -17.11 27.75
N ALA A 134 11.46 -16.33 28.11
CA ALA A 134 10.60 -16.61 29.24
C ALA A 134 9.86 -17.96 29.09
N ILE A 135 9.30 -18.22 27.89
CA ILE A 135 8.63 -19.49 27.59
C ILE A 135 9.61 -20.66 27.77
N ILE A 136 10.82 -20.55 27.23
CA ILE A 136 11.85 -21.61 27.36
C ILE A 136 12.24 -21.83 28.81
N TYR A 137 12.34 -20.77 29.62
CA TYR A 137 12.68 -20.85 31.04
C TYR A 137 11.56 -21.49 31.86
N PHE A 138 10.30 -21.09 31.65
CA PHE A 138 9.16 -21.60 32.46
C PHE A 138 8.63 -22.95 31.97
N ILE A 139 8.84 -23.30 30.69
CA ILE A 139 8.35 -24.56 30.10
C ILE A 139 9.54 -25.37 29.57
N PRO A 140 10.32 -26.02 30.44
CA PRO A 140 11.50 -26.79 30.04
C PRO A 140 11.16 -28.13 29.35
N SER A 141 9.90 -28.58 29.43
CA SER A 141 9.47 -29.85 28.83
C SER A 141 9.42 -29.76 27.28
N LEU A 142 10.00 -30.76 26.60
CA LEU A 142 9.98 -30.86 25.13
C LEU A 142 8.56 -30.79 24.58
N GLN A 143 7.63 -31.50 25.20
CA GLN A 143 6.22 -31.53 24.77
C GLN A 143 5.57 -30.13 24.86
N GLY A 144 5.81 -29.41 25.97
CA GLY A 144 5.31 -28.04 26.13
C GLY A 144 5.89 -27.07 25.11
N GLN A 145 7.18 -27.18 24.80
CA GLN A 145 7.84 -26.36 23.79
C GLN A 145 7.29 -26.62 22.40
N LEU A 146 7.02 -27.88 22.03
CA LEU A 146 6.40 -28.21 20.73
C LEU A 146 4.99 -27.64 20.63
N VAL A 147 4.19 -27.67 21.70
CA VAL A 147 2.86 -27.03 21.70
C VAL A 147 2.99 -25.52 21.52
N MET A 148 3.93 -24.87 22.23
CA MET A 148 4.14 -23.43 22.09
C MET A 148 4.69 -23.04 20.71
N LEU A 149 5.50 -23.87 20.08
CA LEU A 149 5.99 -23.71 18.72
C LEU A 149 4.82 -23.71 17.72
N VAL A 150 3.94 -24.70 17.79
CA VAL A 150 2.75 -24.78 16.92
C VAL A 150 1.83 -23.58 17.16
N LEU A 151 1.56 -23.24 18.41
CA LEU A 151 0.72 -22.08 18.75
C LEU A 151 1.30 -20.77 18.20
N SER A 152 2.60 -20.56 18.38
CA SER A 152 3.30 -19.38 17.82
C SER A 152 3.21 -19.33 16.30
N GLY A 153 3.30 -20.48 15.63
CA GLY A 153 3.14 -20.58 14.19
C GLY A 153 1.73 -20.21 13.73
N VAL A 154 0.70 -20.73 14.37
CA VAL A 154 -0.70 -20.39 14.06
C VAL A 154 -0.96 -18.90 14.26
N LEU A 155 -0.53 -18.32 15.40
CA LEU A 155 -0.69 -16.90 15.69
C LEU A 155 0.10 -16.01 14.71
N PHE A 156 1.28 -16.44 14.28
CA PHE A 156 2.01 -15.73 13.22
C PHE A 156 1.19 -15.65 11.93
N PHE A 157 0.62 -16.76 11.45
CA PHE A 157 -0.14 -16.77 10.21
C PHE A 157 -1.42 -15.94 10.30
N GLU A 158 -2.13 -15.96 11.43
CA GLU A 158 -3.33 -15.16 11.66
C GLU A 158 -3.02 -13.65 11.69
N LEU A 159 -1.92 -13.26 12.33
CA LEU A 159 -1.59 -11.85 12.59
C LEU A 159 -0.75 -11.19 11.49
N ARG A 160 -0.12 -11.97 10.61
CA ARG A 160 0.78 -11.44 9.57
C ARG A 160 0.16 -10.41 8.63
N SER A 161 -1.14 -10.51 8.39
CA SER A 161 -1.89 -9.58 7.53
C SER A 161 -2.46 -8.38 8.29
N LYS A 162 -2.71 -8.53 9.60
CA LYS A 162 -3.40 -7.53 10.43
C LYS A 162 -2.43 -6.68 11.25
N GLN A 163 -1.45 -7.32 11.91
CA GLN A 163 -0.58 -6.67 12.89
C GLN A 163 0.88 -7.12 12.77
N TYR A 164 1.66 -6.37 11.99
CA TYR A 164 3.04 -6.72 11.65
C TYR A 164 3.96 -6.92 12.87
N ALA A 165 3.86 -6.07 13.93
CA ALA A 165 4.72 -6.18 15.10
C ALA A 165 4.46 -7.48 15.87
N GLN A 166 3.19 -7.85 16.07
CA GLN A 166 2.82 -9.09 16.76
C GLN A 166 3.24 -10.31 15.95
N ALA A 167 3.00 -10.31 14.63
CA ALA A 167 3.50 -11.37 13.76
C ALA A 167 5.03 -11.51 13.87
N THR A 168 5.76 -10.39 13.91
CA THR A 168 7.22 -10.43 14.11
C THR A 168 7.61 -11.02 15.47
N ALA A 169 6.85 -10.73 16.53
CA ALA A 169 7.09 -11.33 17.84
C ALA A 169 6.88 -12.86 17.82
N PHE A 170 5.76 -13.32 17.26
CA PHE A 170 5.46 -14.75 17.20
C PHE A 170 6.43 -15.54 16.32
N ILE A 171 6.87 -15.01 15.18
CA ILE A 171 7.90 -15.69 14.36
C ILE A 171 9.26 -15.72 15.06
N THR A 172 9.56 -14.73 15.92
CA THR A 172 10.77 -14.72 16.73
C THR A 172 10.70 -15.74 17.86
N ILE A 173 9.55 -15.85 18.54
CA ILE A 173 9.30 -16.89 19.55
C ILE A 173 9.46 -18.28 18.92
N LEU A 174 8.81 -18.52 17.78
CA LEU A 174 8.92 -19.78 17.05
C LEU A 174 10.38 -20.12 16.73
N ALA A 175 11.14 -19.15 16.23
CA ALA A 175 12.54 -19.36 15.88
C ALA A 175 13.39 -19.69 17.12
N LEU A 176 13.18 -18.99 18.26
CA LEU A 176 13.92 -19.25 19.51
C LEU A 176 13.60 -20.62 20.10
N ILE A 177 12.33 -21.02 20.09
CA ILE A 177 11.94 -22.36 20.53
C ILE A 177 12.61 -23.43 19.64
N ASN A 178 12.62 -23.21 18.32
CA ASN A 178 13.29 -24.14 17.40
C ASN A 178 14.80 -24.25 17.70
N PHE A 179 15.49 -23.13 17.96
CA PHE A 179 16.91 -23.17 18.37
C PHE A 179 17.10 -23.83 19.74
N ASN A 180 16.09 -23.78 20.62
CA ASN A 180 16.20 -24.43 21.91
C ASN A 180 16.13 -25.95 21.82
N LEU A 181 15.50 -26.50 20.80
CA LEU A 181 15.52 -27.95 20.56
C LEU A 181 16.95 -28.45 20.32
N ASP A 182 17.84 -27.61 19.81
CA ASP A 182 19.26 -27.87 19.62
C ASP A 182 20.11 -27.38 20.79
N GLY A 183 19.49 -26.89 21.89
CA GLY A 183 20.16 -26.42 23.11
C GLY A 183 20.82 -25.03 22.98
N SER A 184 20.56 -24.28 21.92
CA SER A 184 21.26 -23.01 21.60
C SER A 184 20.42 -21.74 21.73
N ALA A 185 19.20 -21.80 22.32
CA ALA A 185 18.28 -20.67 22.34
C ALA A 185 18.82 -19.38 22.97
N PHE A 186 19.48 -19.50 24.15
CA PHE A 186 20.04 -18.34 24.82
C PHE A 186 21.20 -17.70 24.01
N ALA A 187 22.00 -18.54 23.34
CA ALA A 187 23.07 -18.08 22.45
C ALA A 187 22.51 -17.45 21.15
N ALA A 188 21.32 -17.84 20.69
CA ALA A 188 20.71 -17.35 19.45
C ALA A 188 19.94 -16.02 19.62
N GLY A 189 19.53 -15.65 20.83
CA GLY A 189 18.71 -14.46 21.09
C GLY A 189 19.42 -13.15 20.70
N LEU A 190 20.65 -12.97 21.14
CA LEU A 190 21.43 -11.76 20.84
C LEU A 190 21.83 -11.65 19.36
N PRO A 191 22.36 -12.68 18.69
CA PRO A 191 22.58 -12.65 17.25
C PRO A 191 21.32 -12.30 16.46
N ARG A 192 20.16 -12.83 16.85
CA ARG A 192 18.87 -12.53 16.21
C ARG A 192 18.51 -11.05 16.25
N LEU A 193 18.80 -10.37 17.36
CA LEU A 193 18.61 -8.94 17.49
C LEU A 193 19.57 -8.16 16.57
N ILE A 194 20.85 -8.54 16.58
CA ILE A 194 21.89 -7.91 15.77
C ILE A 194 21.55 -8.06 14.28
N ASP A 195 21.21 -9.27 13.83
CA ASP A 195 20.80 -9.54 12.45
C ASP A 195 19.58 -8.69 12.02
N THR A 196 18.64 -8.52 12.95
CA THR A 196 17.47 -7.67 12.71
C THR A 196 17.87 -6.20 12.55
N ILE A 197 18.76 -5.68 13.38
CA ILE A 197 19.25 -4.30 13.30
C ILE A 197 20.03 -4.09 12.00
N ILE A 198 20.93 -4.99 11.64
CA ILE A 198 21.70 -4.90 10.38
C ILE A 198 20.78 -4.95 9.16
N GLY A 199 19.84 -5.89 9.13
CA GLY A 199 18.87 -5.99 8.04
C GLY A 199 17.96 -4.75 7.93
N CYS A 200 17.56 -4.16 9.06
CA CYS A 200 16.84 -2.90 9.10
C CYS A 200 17.69 -1.73 8.59
N ALA A 201 18.98 -1.66 8.96
CA ALA A 201 19.90 -0.64 8.49
C ALA A 201 20.13 -0.73 6.98
N LEU A 202 20.31 -1.94 6.44
CA LEU A 202 20.43 -2.18 5.01
C LEU A 202 19.17 -1.74 4.25
N ALA A 203 17.98 -2.08 4.77
CA ALA A 203 16.71 -1.68 4.16
C ALA A 203 16.52 -0.15 4.19
N TRP A 204 16.87 0.50 5.31
CA TRP A 204 16.82 1.94 5.44
C TRP A 204 17.81 2.64 4.47
N PHE A 205 19.02 2.16 4.40
CA PHE A 205 20.03 2.66 3.47
C PHE A 205 19.54 2.54 2.02
N GLY A 206 19.02 1.37 1.64
CA GLY A 206 18.47 1.15 0.31
C GLY A 206 17.38 2.13 -0.08
N VAL A 207 16.43 2.38 0.81
CA VAL A 207 15.31 3.32 0.54
C VAL A 207 15.75 4.77 0.54
N SER A 208 16.77 5.13 1.33
CA SER A 208 17.25 6.51 1.46
C SER A 208 18.20 6.92 0.33
N PHE A 209 19.06 6.01 -0.14
CA PHE A 209 20.16 6.33 -1.07
C PHE A 209 20.02 5.69 -2.44
N ILE A 210 19.45 4.46 -2.53
CA ILE A 210 19.33 3.77 -3.81
C ILE A 210 18.01 4.17 -4.48
N TRP A 211 18.11 5.10 -5.42
CA TRP A 211 16.98 5.58 -6.23
C TRP A 211 15.75 6.00 -5.38
N PRO A 212 15.90 7.01 -4.50
CA PRO A 212 14.84 7.40 -3.59
C PRO A 212 13.60 7.88 -4.34
N ASP A 213 12.45 7.32 -3.97
CA ASP A 213 11.16 7.68 -4.56
C ASP A 213 10.46 8.74 -3.70
N TRP A 214 11.04 9.95 -3.67
CA TRP A 214 10.45 11.08 -2.95
C TRP A 214 9.19 11.57 -3.67
N LYS A 215 8.06 11.54 -3.00
CA LYS A 215 6.77 11.92 -3.59
C LYS A 215 6.74 13.38 -4.03
N PHE A 216 7.42 14.29 -3.33
CA PHE A 216 7.46 15.70 -3.71
C PHE A 216 8.09 15.94 -5.10
N ARG A 217 9.03 15.10 -5.55
CA ARG A 217 9.62 15.19 -6.90
C ARG A 217 8.63 14.83 -8.01
N ARG A 218 7.59 14.09 -7.67
CA ARG A 218 6.54 13.68 -8.60
C ARG A 218 5.38 14.67 -8.65
N LEU A 219 5.24 15.50 -7.62
CA LEU A 219 4.11 16.43 -7.47
C LEU A 219 3.88 17.31 -8.69
N PRO A 220 4.88 18.01 -9.28
CA PRO A 220 4.65 18.88 -10.45
C PRO A 220 4.09 18.12 -11.66
N ARG A 221 4.60 16.91 -11.92
CA ARG A 221 4.11 16.06 -13.01
C ARG A 221 2.69 15.53 -12.76
N THR A 222 2.38 15.19 -11.52
CA THR A 222 1.04 14.71 -11.16
C THR A 222 0.02 15.83 -11.24
N ILE A 223 0.35 17.03 -10.78
CA ILE A 223 -0.48 18.24 -10.95
C ILE A 223 -0.70 18.53 -12.45
N GLN A 224 0.35 18.50 -13.26
CA GLN A 224 0.23 18.71 -14.70
C GLN A 224 -0.73 17.69 -15.34
N ARG A 225 -0.64 16.40 -14.98
CA ARG A 225 -1.54 15.36 -15.48
C ARG A 225 -2.98 15.59 -15.02
N SER A 226 -3.19 15.99 -13.77
CA SER A 226 -4.52 16.31 -13.25
C SER A 226 -5.12 17.49 -14.01
N LEU A 227 -4.39 18.60 -14.18
CA LEU A 227 -4.86 19.76 -14.94
C LEU A 227 -5.20 19.39 -16.38
N GLN A 228 -4.37 18.61 -17.07
CA GLN A 228 -4.66 18.14 -18.43
C GLN A 228 -5.92 17.26 -18.48
N ALA A 229 -6.13 16.38 -17.49
CA ALA A 229 -7.32 15.55 -17.43
C ALA A 229 -8.58 16.38 -17.13
N GLN A 230 -8.47 17.40 -16.26
CA GLN A 230 -9.56 18.34 -15.97
C GLN A 230 -9.92 19.17 -17.20
N CYS A 231 -8.93 19.67 -17.96
CA CYS A 231 -9.20 20.38 -19.21
C CYS A 231 -9.95 19.51 -20.23
N LYS A 232 -9.54 18.24 -20.39
CA LYS A 232 -10.24 17.29 -21.26
C LYS A 232 -11.67 17.02 -20.79
N TYR A 233 -11.84 16.85 -19.48
CA TYR A 233 -13.16 16.63 -18.90
C TYR A 233 -14.07 17.86 -19.11
N LEU A 234 -13.56 19.06 -18.87
CA LEU A 234 -14.29 20.30 -19.10
C LEU A 234 -14.69 20.46 -20.59
N ALA A 235 -13.78 20.17 -21.51
CA ALA A 235 -14.08 20.21 -22.95
C ALA A 235 -15.23 19.25 -23.31
N GLU A 236 -15.21 18.03 -22.78
CA GLU A 236 -16.28 17.05 -22.99
C GLU A 236 -17.61 17.50 -22.38
N VAL A 237 -17.59 18.11 -21.18
CA VAL A 237 -18.77 18.70 -20.55
C VAL A 237 -19.37 19.80 -21.42
N VAL A 238 -18.53 20.70 -21.96
CA VAL A 238 -18.98 21.78 -22.86
C VAL A 238 -19.59 21.22 -24.15
N THR A 239 -18.97 20.18 -24.73
CA THR A 239 -19.52 19.50 -25.92
C THR A 239 -20.90 18.92 -25.61
N GLN A 240 -21.08 18.24 -24.48
CA GLN A 240 -22.37 17.70 -24.10
C GLN A 240 -23.42 18.77 -23.74
N TYR A 241 -22.97 19.94 -23.34
CA TYR A 241 -23.86 21.07 -23.11
C TYR A 241 -24.44 21.61 -24.42
N HIS A 242 -23.64 21.61 -25.47
CA HIS A 242 -24.07 22.10 -26.81
C HIS A 242 -24.81 21.04 -27.63
N GLU A 243 -24.37 19.79 -27.60
CA GLU A 243 -24.90 18.71 -28.44
C GLU A 243 -26.01 17.88 -27.75
N GLY A 244 -26.24 18.12 -26.47
CA GLY A 244 -27.17 17.37 -25.66
C GLY A 244 -26.50 16.32 -24.76
N ARG A 245 -27.16 16.01 -23.66
CA ARG A 245 -26.62 15.10 -22.64
C ARG A 245 -26.56 13.66 -23.14
N ASN A 246 -25.36 13.20 -23.44
CA ASN A 246 -25.07 11.82 -23.82
C ASN A 246 -24.09 11.21 -22.81
N ASN A 247 -24.49 10.10 -22.16
CA ASN A 247 -23.61 9.36 -21.24
C ASN A 247 -22.70 8.38 -22.01
N ALA A 248 -22.09 8.84 -23.08
CA ALA A 248 -21.21 8.06 -23.94
C ALA A 248 -19.98 7.52 -23.18
N LEU A 249 -19.39 6.46 -23.69
CA LEU A 249 -18.19 5.84 -23.11
C LEU A 249 -17.06 6.87 -22.94
N ASN A 250 -16.86 7.73 -23.96
CA ASN A 250 -15.83 8.77 -23.93
C ASN A 250 -15.97 9.71 -22.72
N TYR A 251 -17.18 10.23 -22.49
CA TYR A 251 -17.45 11.09 -21.32
C TYR A 251 -17.09 10.40 -19.99
N ARG A 252 -17.46 9.11 -19.85
CA ARG A 252 -17.20 8.37 -18.62
C ARG A 252 -15.71 8.08 -18.41
N VAL A 253 -14.99 7.78 -19.49
CA VAL A 253 -13.53 7.56 -19.46
C VAL A 253 -12.83 8.85 -19.03
N VAL A 254 -13.15 9.98 -19.67
CA VAL A 254 -12.53 11.27 -19.38
C VAL A 254 -12.86 11.75 -17.96
N ARG A 255 -14.12 11.61 -17.52
CA ARG A 255 -14.54 11.91 -16.15
C ARG A 255 -13.78 11.07 -15.12
N ARG A 256 -13.68 9.74 -15.35
CA ARG A 256 -12.94 8.85 -14.47
C ARG A 256 -11.46 9.22 -14.41
N ALA A 257 -10.85 9.55 -15.55
CA ALA A 257 -9.47 9.98 -15.61
C ALA A 257 -9.23 11.26 -14.80
N ALA A 258 -10.12 12.26 -14.90
CA ALA A 258 -10.05 13.48 -14.11
C ALA A 258 -10.09 13.20 -12.60
N HIS A 259 -11.11 12.48 -12.14
CA HIS A 259 -11.24 12.16 -10.71
C HIS A 259 -10.10 11.29 -10.16
N ASN A 260 -9.59 10.33 -10.95
CA ASN A 260 -8.47 9.51 -10.52
C ASN A 260 -7.17 10.31 -10.37
N ASN A 261 -6.90 11.25 -11.31
CA ASN A 261 -5.73 12.11 -11.22
C ASN A 261 -5.84 13.10 -10.04
N ASP A 262 -7.02 13.63 -9.74
CA ASP A 262 -7.23 14.48 -8.56
C ASP A 262 -7.03 13.70 -7.26
N ALA A 263 -7.55 12.49 -7.15
CA ALA A 263 -7.34 11.62 -6.01
C ALA A 263 -5.83 11.29 -5.82
N GLU A 264 -5.08 11.13 -6.93
CA GLU A 264 -3.62 10.93 -6.86
C GLU A 264 -2.92 12.17 -6.31
N VAL A 265 -3.28 13.39 -6.75
CA VAL A 265 -2.73 14.65 -6.23
C VAL A 265 -3.04 14.78 -4.74
N ALA A 266 -4.29 14.60 -4.32
CA ALA A 266 -4.68 14.66 -2.92
C ALA A 266 -3.92 13.66 -2.05
N SER A 267 -3.74 12.42 -2.53
CA SER A 267 -2.94 11.39 -1.85
C SER A 267 -1.47 11.77 -1.74
N LEU A 268 -0.88 12.39 -2.76
CA LEU A 268 0.50 12.88 -2.71
C LEU A 268 0.64 14.00 -1.69
N ILE A 269 -0.23 15.01 -1.71
CA ILE A 269 -0.20 16.14 -0.78
C ILE A 269 -0.34 15.65 0.67
N SER A 270 -1.30 14.78 0.96
CA SER A 270 -1.53 14.26 2.32
C SER A 270 -0.31 13.52 2.90
N THR A 271 0.53 12.93 2.04
CA THR A 271 1.73 12.21 2.47
C THR A 271 3.00 13.06 2.50
N LEU A 272 2.99 14.26 1.89
CA LEU A 272 4.14 15.19 1.91
C LEU A 272 4.53 15.61 3.33
N ALA A 273 3.54 15.73 4.23
CA ALA A 273 3.80 16.11 5.62
C ALA A 273 4.73 15.13 6.36
N THR A 274 4.82 13.90 5.88
CA THR A 274 5.55 12.80 6.53
C THR A 274 6.91 12.51 5.90
N GLU A 275 7.26 13.16 4.78
CA GLU A 275 8.56 12.95 4.13
C GLU A 275 9.67 13.78 4.82
N PRO A 276 10.81 13.16 5.16
CA PRO A 276 12.00 13.90 5.60
C PRO A 276 12.60 14.62 4.39
N ASN A 277 13.29 15.73 4.59
CA ASN A 277 13.98 16.53 3.56
C ASN A 277 13.09 17.35 2.61
N ILE A 278 11.88 17.73 2.99
CA ILE A 278 11.12 18.75 2.26
C ILE A 278 11.44 20.11 2.87
N ASP A 279 11.87 21.03 2.01
CA ASP A 279 12.00 22.44 2.34
C ASP A 279 10.65 22.97 2.88
N PRO A 280 10.62 23.61 4.08
CA PRO A 280 9.40 24.15 4.67
C PRO A 280 8.62 25.07 3.73
N THR A 281 9.31 25.82 2.88
CA THR A 281 8.70 26.73 1.89
C THR A 281 7.95 25.96 0.80
N LYS A 282 8.53 24.87 0.29
CA LYS A 282 7.87 23.99 -0.69
C LYS A 282 6.71 23.23 -0.10
N LYS A 283 6.80 22.90 1.21
CA LYS A 283 5.71 22.27 1.93
C LYS A 283 4.52 23.23 2.07
N ALA A 284 4.75 24.48 2.47
CA ALA A 284 3.72 25.51 2.55
C ALA A 284 3.05 25.73 1.19
N GLN A 285 3.82 25.91 0.12
CA GLN A 285 3.31 26.06 -1.24
C GLN A 285 2.44 24.88 -1.73
N ALA A 286 2.75 23.66 -1.32
CA ALA A 286 1.96 22.48 -1.69
C ALA A 286 0.61 22.39 -0.98
N PHE A 287 0.42 23.11 0.13
CA PHE A 287 -0.84 23.18 0.88
C PHE A 287 -1.69 24.43 0.52
N GLU A 288 -1.16 25.35 -0.29
CA GLU A 288 -1.90 26.49 -0.83
C GLU A 288 -2.70 26.15 -2.10
N PHE A 289 -2.48 24.98 -2.68
CA PHE A 289 -3.24 24.41 -3.80
C PHE A 289 -4.39 23.51 -3.29
#